data_078d3e7d4ba0fa87951b61c31aec27a8
#
_entry.id   078d3e7d4ba0fa87951b61c31aec27a8
#
_cell.length_a   1.000
_cell.length_b   1.000
_cell.length_c   1.000
_cell.angle_alpha   90.00
_cell.angle_beta   90.00
_cell.angle_gamma   90.00
#
_symmetry.space_group_name_H-M   'P 1'
#
loop_
_entity.id
_entity.type
_entity.pdbx_description
1 polymer ?
#
loop_
_entity_poly.entity_id
_entity_poly.type
_entity_poly.pdbx_seq_one_letter_code
_entity_poly.pdbx_strand_id
1 'polypeptide(L)'
;MQESTTKDFDNLCGVDPLVNIFKDLIVIDTKSDPTSKTVPSTVGQLRFGAYLISRISELGFNAKQDDKGIVTVTIPASDGCENAKSLCLLAHMDTAPDCSGADVKAHLVKKYQGGEIRLENGLILDKSICSSLEEMKGQDIIVTDGNTLLGADDKAGISVLTRQDRKSVV
;
A
#
# COMPACT_ATOMS: atom_id res chain seq x y z
N MET A 1 -3.85 -21.66 -16.87
CA MET A 1 -3.47 -20.23 -16.95
C MET A 1 -4.59 -19.45 -16.28
N GLN A 2 -4.29 -18.68 -15.26
CA GLN A 2 -5.29 -17.85 -14.59
C GLN A 2 -5.26 -16.43 -15.16
N GLU A 3 -6.45 -15.90 -15.42
CA GLU A 3 -6.63 -14.53 -15.87
C GLU A 3 -6.81 -13.60 -14.68
N SER A 4 -6.23 -12.41 -14.77
CA SER A 4 -6.44 -11.31 -13.84
C SER A 4 -7.25 -10.22 -14.54
N THR A 5 -8.13 -9.53 -13.82
CA THR A 5 -8.92 -8.45 -14.42
C THR A 5 -8.99 -7.21 -13.52
N THR A 6 -8.94 -6.04 -14.13
CA THR A 6 -9.18 -4.76 -13.46
C THR A 6 -10.61 -4.68 -12.91
N LYS A 7 -11.59 -5.20 -13.64
CA LYS A 7 -13.00 -5.23 -13.21
C LYS A 7 -13.18 -5.97 -11.89
N ASP A 8 -12.49 -7.09 -11.70
CA ASP A 8 -12.57 -7.86 -10.46
C ASP A 8 -11.90 -7.12 -9.31
N PHE A 9 -10.80 -6.41 -9.57
CA PHE A 9 -10.17 -5.53 -8.59
C PHE A 9 -11.11 -4.38 -8.17
N ASP A 10 -11.75 -3.70 -9.12
CA ASP A 10 -12.72 -2.63 -8.83
C ASP A 10 -13.92 -3.13 -8.03
N ASN A 11 -14.42 -4.32 -8.33
CA ASN A 11 -15.50 -4.94 -7.55
C ASN A 11 -15.05 -5.24 -6.11
N LEU A 12 -13.82 -5.72 -5.91
CA LEU A 12 -13.28 -5.96 -4.57
C LEU A 12 -13.12 -4.66 -3.78
N CYS A 13 -12.65 -3.59 -4.41
CA CYS A 13 -12.57 -2.25 -3.80
C CYS A 13 -13.94 -1.74 -3.34
N GLY A 14 -15.00 -2.06 -4.07
CA GLY A 14 -16.38 -1.68 -3.72
C GLY A 14 -16.92 -2.37 -2.47
N VAL A 15 -16.34 -3.49 -2.05
CA VAL A 15 -16.85 -4.28 -0.91
C VAL A 15 -15.84 -4.39 0.25
N ASP A 16 -14.56 -4.24 0.00
CA ASP A 16 -13.50 -4.27 1.02
C ASP A 16 -12.89 -2.87 1.23
N PRO A 17 -13.19 -2.21 2.37
CA PRO A 17 -12.66 -0.87 2.66
C PRO A 17 -11.13 -0.82 2.70
N LEU A 18 -10.43 -1.89 3.11
CA LEU A 18 -8.97 -1.93 3.13
C LEU A 18 -8.40 -1.89 1.71
N VAL A 19 -8.97 -2.70 0.82
CA VAL A 19 -8.55 -2.73 -0.58
C VAL A 19 -8.88 -1.42 -1.28
N ASN A 20 -9.98 -0.78 -0.92
CA ASN A 20 -10.32 0.55 -1.44
C ASN A 20 -9.29 1.61 -1.02
N ILE A 21 -8.88 1.62 0.26
CA ILE A 21 -7.80 2.50 0.73
C ILE A 21 -6.51 2.21 -0.06
N PHE A 22 -6.14 0.94 -0.19
CA PHE A 22 -4.95 0.53 -0.95
C PHE A 22 -4.99 1.04 -2.39
N LYS A 23 -6.14 0.92 -3.07
CA LYS A 23 -6.36 1.45 -4.42
C LYS A 23 -6.04 2.94 -4.50
N ASP A 24 -6.54 3.74 -3.54
CA ASP A 24 -6.31 5.18 -3.52
C ASP A 24 -4.82 5.53 -3.33
N LEU A 25 -4.07 4.68 -2.60
CA LEU A 25 -2.66 4.92 -2.32
C LEU A 25 -1.75 4.54 -3.49
N ILE A 26 -2.04 3.45 -4.20
CA ILE A 26 -1.15 2.97 -5.27
C ILE A 26 -1.12 3.87 -6.51
N VAL A 27 -2.15 4.68 -6.73
CA VAL A 27 -2.19 5.62 -7.87
C VAL A 27 -1.28 6.84 -7.69
N ILE A 28 -0.79 7.08 -6.48
CA ILE A 28 0.14 8.19 -6.19
C ILE A 28 1.57 7.68 -6.37
N ASP A 29 2.29 8.24 -7.33
CA ASP A 29 3.70 7.88 -7.53
C ASP A 29 4.58 8.42 -6.41
N THR A 30 5.26 7.50 -5.72
CA THR A 30 6.19 7.79 -4.62
C THR A 30 7.58 7.21 -4.87
N LYS A 31 7.89 6.93 -6.14
CA LYS A 31 9.19 6.39 -6.55
C LYS A 31 10.32 7.20 -5.94
N SER A 32 11.31 6.52 -5.35
CA SER A 32 12.52 7.14 -4.85
C SER A 32 13.49 7.49 -5.98
N ASP A 33 14.36 8.47 -5.74
CA ASP A 33 15.43 8.87 -6.67
C ASP A 33 16.78 8.73 -5.96
N PRO A 34 17.58 7.71 -6.30
CA PRO A 34 18.89 7.48 -5.68
C PRO A 34 19.92 8.55 -6.06
N THR A 35 19.67 9.38 -7.06
CA THR A 35 20.56 10.46 -7.46
C THR A 35 20.25 11.78 -6.76
N SER A 36 19.10 11.87 -6.10
CA SER A 36 18.67 13.05 -5.35
C SER A 36 19.59 13.33 -4.17
N LYS A 37 19.79 14.60 -3.90
CA LYS A 37 20.51 15.10 -2.71
C LYS A 37 19.57 15.65 -1.63
N THR A 38 18.26 15.53 -1.84
CA THR A 38 17.24 15.99 -0.89
C THR A 38 16.62 14.82 -0.12
N VAL A 39 16.03 15.12 1.03
CA VAL A 39 15.22 14.18 1.81
C VAL A 39 13.88 14.87 2.08
N PRO A 40 12.78 14.31 1.59
CA PRO A 40 12.68 13.10 0.79
C PRO A 40 13.27 13.28 -0.62
N SER A 41 13.53 12.17 -1.30
CA SER A 41 14.23 12.16 -2.59
C SER A 41 13.39 12.70 -3.74
N THR A 42 12.05 12.68 -3.61
CA THR A 42 11.12 13.17 -4.65
C THR A 42 9.96 13.96 -4.05
N VAL A 43 9.42 14.88 -4.84
CA VAL A 43 8.21 15.65 -4.47
C VAL A 43 6.97 14.76 -4.37
N GLY A 44 6.95 13.61 -5.07
CA GLY A 44 5.87 12.62 -4.96
C GLY A 44 5.68 12.13 -3.53
N GLN A 45 6.76 11.90 -2.82
CA GLN A 45 6.74 11.48 -1.41
C GLN A 45 6.13 12.56 -0.49
N LEU A 46 6.44 13.84 -0.72
CA LEU A 46 5.83 14.95 0.03
C LEU A 46 4.32 15.06 -0.24
N ARG A 47 3.92 14.94 -1.51
CA ARG A 47 2.50 14.97 -1.90
C ARG A 47 1.73 13.80 -1.29
N PHE A 48 2.33 12.63 -1.26
CA PHE A 48 1.74 11.45 -0.63
C PHE A 48 1.54 11.66 0.87
N GLY A 49 2.52 12.23 1.58
CA GLY A 49 2.39 12.59 2.99
C GLY A 49 1.25 13.58 3.24
N ALA A 50 1.12 14.63 2.39
CA ALA A 50 0.02 15.57 2.48
C ALA A 50 -1.35 14.91 2.25
N TYR A 51 -1.43 13.96 1.31
CA TYR A 51 -2.63 13.14 1.08
C TYR A 51 -2.98 12.31 2.32
N LEU A 52 -2.00 11.63 2.93
CA LEU A 52 -2.21 10.85 4.16
C LEU A 52 -2.72 11.72 5.31
N ILE A 53 -2.20 12.92 5.50
CA ILE A 53 -2.68 13.86 6.51
C ILE A 53 -4.17 14.17 6.31
N SER A 54 -4.58 14.46 5.07
CA SER A 54 -5.99 14.70 4.75
C SER A 54 -6.86 13.51 5.12
N ARG A 55 -6.47 12.29 4.73
CA ARG A 55 -7.20 11.05 5.03
C ARG A 55 -7.28 10.78 6.53
N ILE A 56 -6.19 10.97 7.25
CA ILE A 56 -6.13 10.77 8.70
C ILE A 56 -6.99 11.81 9.42
N SER A 57 -7.04 13.05 8.93
CA SER A 57 -7.91 14.10 9.47
C SER A 57 -9.39 13.77 9.31
N GLU A 58 -9.79 13.16 8.19
CA GLU A 58 -11.17 12.66 7.97
C GLU A 58 -11.57 11.60 9.00
N LEU A 59 -10.60 10.83 9.51
CA LEU A 59 -10.81 9.86 10.59
C LEU A 59 -10.84 10.50 11.99
N GLY A 60 -10.66 11.82 12.09
CA GLY A 60 -10.70 12.58 13.34
C GLY A 60 -9.38 12.58 14.11
N PHE A 61 -8.25 12.23 13.48
CA PHE A 61 -6.93 12.29 14.09
C PHE A 61 -6.11 13.46 13.56
N ASN A 62 -5.17 13.95 14.38
CA ASN A 62 -4.21 14.97 13.98
C ASN A 62 -2.91 14.31 13.53
N ALA A 63 -2.59 14.47 12.25
CA ALA A 63 -1.32 14.06 11.68
C ALA A 63 -0.43 15.28 11.39
N LYS A 64 0.88 15.08 11.40
CA LYS A 64 1.88 16.10 11.05
C LYS A 64 2.89 15.49 10.09
N GLN A 65 3.34 16.28 9.12
CA GLN A 65 4.48 15.94 8.27
C GLN A 65 5.62 16.89 8.62
N ASP A 66 6.81 16.33 8.80
CA ASP A 66 8.02 17.13 9.03
C ASP A 66 8.70 17.53 7.71
N ASP A 67 9.81 18.25 7.81
CA ASP A 67 10.62 18.71 6.68
C ASP A 67 11.31 17.58 5.91
N LYS A 68 11.42 16.39 6.50
CA LYS A 68 11.95 15.18 5.87
C LYS A 68 10.86 14.29 5.27
N GLY A 69 9.60 14.74 5.33
CA GLY A 69 8.47 14.01 4.77
C GLY A 69 7.87 12.95 5.69
N ILE A 70 8.34 12.80 6.94
CA ILE A 70 7.81 11.81 7.88
C ILE A 70 6.44 12.26 8.38
N VAL A 71 5.42 11.42 8.16
CA VAL A 71 4.08 11.63 8.69
C VAL A 71 3.94 10.92 10.03
N THR A 72 3.54 11.66 11.05
CA THR A 72 3.37 11.14 12.41
C THR A 72 1.96 11.40 12.91
N VAL A 73 1.37 10.38 13.52
CA VAL A 73 0.08 10.42 14.21
C VAL A 73 0.28 9.89 15.61
N THR A 74 -0.28 10.58 16.60
CA THR A 74 -0.30 10.08 17.97
C THR A 74 -1.73 9.85 18.41
N ILE A 75 -2.03 8.61 18.81
CA ILE A 75 -3.31 8.22 19.40
C ILE A 75 -3.10 8.19 20.92
N PRO A 76 -3.84 9.01 21.70
CA PRO A 76 -3.72 9.00 23.16
C PRO A 76 -4.10 7.64 23.75
N ALA A 77 -3.55 7.34 24.91
CA ALA A 77 -3.98 6.18 25.68
C ALA A 77 -5.48 6.25 26.02
N SER A 78 -6.11 5.09 26.13
CA SER A 78 -7.47 4.98 26.66
C SER A 78 -7.49 5.32 28.15
N ASP A 79 -8.67 5.75 28.66
CA ASP A 79 -8.84 6.08 30.07
C ASP A 79 -8.38 4.92 30.98
N GLY A 80 -7.54 5.23 31.94
CA GLY A 80 -6.94 4.26 32.86
C GLY A 80 -5.69 3.54 32.33
N CYS A 81 -5.26 3.81 31.11
CA CYS A 81 -4.08 3.22 30.46
C CYS A 81 -2.94 4.23 30.25
N GLU A 82 -2.96 5.40 30.90
CA GLU A 82 -2.03 6.51 30.68
C GLU A 82 -0.58 6.13 30.98
N ASN A 83 -0.37 5.14 31.87
CA ASN A 83 0.95 4.62 32.23
C ASN A 83 1.39 3.39 31.43
N ALA A 84 0.59 2.95 30.46
CA ALA A 84 0.97 1.85 29.58
C ALA A 84 2.13 2.23 28.67
N LYS A 85 2.89 1.23 28.23
CA LYS A 85 3.98 1.45 27.26
C LYS A 85 3.39 1.83 25.90
N SER A 86 3.96 2.85 25.26
CA SER A 86 3.59 3.23 23.90
C SER A 86 4.02 2.16 22.91
N LEU A 87 3.16 1.89 21.92
CA LEU A 87 3.46 1.10 20.74
C LEU A 87 3.67 2.05 19.55
N CYS A 88 4.74 1.85 18.79
CA CYS A 88 4.97 2.56 17.54
C CYS A 88 4.84 1.58 16.39
N LEU A 89 3.97 1.90 15.43
CA LEU A 89 3.83 1.17 14.17
C LEU A 89 4.42 2.02 13.05
N LEU A 90 5.16 1.40 12.13
CA LEU A 90 5.88 2.07 11.05
C LEU A 90 5.52 1.43 9.72
N ALA A 91 5.38 2.27 8.69
CA ALA A 91 5.27 1.86 7.29
C ALA A 91 5.97 2.93 6.44
N HIS A 92 6.75 2.51 5.42
CA HIS A 92 7.44 3.49 4.56
C HIS A 92 6.55 3.93 3.40
N MET A 93 6.81 5.15 2.90
CA MET A 93 5.99 5.79 1.88
C MET A 93 6.57 5.68 0.47
N ASP A 94 7.90 5.58 0.35
CA ASP A 94 8.57 5.49 -0.93
C ASP A 94 8.43 4.11 -1.57
N THR A 95 8.58 4.06 -2.89
CA THR A 95 8.69 2.83 -3.65
C THR A 95 10.07 2.74 -4.31
N ALA A 96 10.50 1.52 -4.63
CA ALA A 96 11.80 1.23 -5.21
C ALA A 96 12.03 2.01 -6.53
N PRO A 97 13.29 2.42 -6.81
CA PRO A 97 13.62 3.22 -7.99
C PRO A 97 13.68 2.41 -9.30
N ASP A 98 13.64 1.08 -9.23
CA ASP A 98 13.91 0.19 -10.36
C ASP A 98 12.82 0.24 -11.44
N CYS A 99 11.59 0.53 -11.06
CA CYS A 99 10.45 0.59 -11.97
C CYS A 99 9.55 1.78 -11.65
N SER A 100 8.69 2.16 -12.60
CA SER A 100 7.69 3.22 -12.41
C SER A 100 6.64 2.80 -11.37
N GLY A 101 6.22 3.75 -10.54
CA GLY A 101 5.05 3.67 -9.67
C GLY A 101 3.89 4.57 -10.13
N ALA A 102 4.00 5.14 -11.36
CA ALA A 102 2.98 6.00 -11.94
C ALA A 102 1.97 5.19 -12.77
N ASP A 103 0.70 5.61 -12.77
CA ASP A 103 -0.38 5.00 -13.56
C ASP A 103 -0.57 3.51 -13.30
N VAL A 104 -0.46 3.09 -12.06
CA VAL A 104 -0.59 1.70 -11.64
C VAL A 104 -1.97 1.16 -12.02
N LYS A 105 -1.99 0.09 -12.82
CA LYS A 105 -3.18 -0.66 -13.17
C LYS A 105 -3.20 -1.96 -12.37
N ALA A 106 -3.98 -1.97 -11.32
CA ALA A 106 -4.12 -3.15 -10.47
C ALA A 106 -5.17 -4.12 -11.01
N HIS A 107 -4.86 -5.40 -10.96
CA HIS A 107 -5.71 -6.51 -11.39
C HIS A 107 -5.86 -7.51 -10.25
N LEU A 108 -6.96 -8.25 -10.23
CA LEU A 108 -7.23 -9.30 -9.27
C LEU A 108 -7.18 -10.68 -9.93
N VAL A 109 -6.36 -11.56 -9.37
CA VAL A 109 -6.39 -13.01 -9.62
C VAL A 109 -7.20 -13.64 -8.50
N LYS A 110 -8.42 -14.11 -8.80
CA LYS A 110 -9.31 -14.72 -7.79
C LYS A 110 -8.90 -16.15 -7.50
N LYS A 111 -8.88 -16.49 -6.21
CA LYS A 111 -8.70 -17.88 -5.72
C LYS A 111 -7.57 -18.58 -6.47
N TYR A 112 -6.39 -18.00 -6.41
CA TYR A 112 -5.21 -18.52 -7.12
C TYR A 112 -5.06 -20.03 -6.95
N GLN A 113 -4.97 -20.77 -8.06
CA GLN A 113 -4.93 -22.23 -8.07
C GLN A 113 -3.51 -22.81 -8.14
N GLY A 114 -2.50 -21.97 -8.14
CA GLY A 114 -1.11 -22.36 -8.37
C GLY A 114 -0.68 -22.24 -9.82
N GLY A 115 0.63 -22.33 -10.05
CA GLY A 115 1.23 -22.23 -11.39
C GLY A 115 1.54 -20.79 -11.80
N GLU A 116 1.47 -20.51 -13.08
CA GLU A 116 1.85 -19.24 -13.67
C GLU A 116 0.71 -18.23 -13.65
N ILE A 117 1.01 -16.97 -13.31
CA ILE A 117 0.16 -15.80 -13.55
C ILE A 117 0.78 -15.01 -14.70
N ARG A 118 0.06 -14.83 -15.79
CA ARG A 118 0.48 -14.03 -16.93
C ARG A 118 -0.08 -12.62 -16.80
N LEU A 119 0.79 -11.62 -16.79
CA LEU A 119 0.42 -10.20 -16.78
C LEU A 119 0.11 -9.72 -18.21
N GLU A 120 -0.58 -8.58 -18.34
CA GLU A 120 -1.00 -8.07 -19.66
C GLU A 120 0.17 -7.77 -20.59
N ASN A 121 1.30 -7.30 -20.07
CA ASN A 121 2.51 -7.04 -20.86
C ASN A 121 3.26 -8.32 -21.28
N GLY A 122 2.75 -9.50 -20.91
CA GLY A 122 3.33 -10.81 -21.24
C GLY A 122 4.34 -11.34 -20.23
N LEU A 123 4.67 -10.60 -19.17
CA LEU A 123 5.48 -11.13 -18.07
C LEU A 123 4.75 -12.27 -17.36
N ILE A 124 5.52 -13.23 -16.89
CA ILE A 124 5.02 -14.40 -16.17
C ILE A 124 5.54 -14.34 -14.74
N LEU A 125 4.61 -14.36 -13.77
CA LEU A 125 4.92 -14.55 -12.37
C LEU A 125 4.73 -16.03 -12.03
N ASP A 126 5.81 -16.65 -11.54
CA ASP A 126 5.82 -18.03 -11.09
C ASP A 126 6.67 -18.20 -9.83
N LYS A 127 6.79 -19.43 -9.34
CA LYS A 127 7.59 -19.76 -8.16
C LYS A 127 9.09 -19.47 -8.30
N SER A 128 9.62 -19.31 -9.51
CA SER A 128 11.04 -18.98 -9.73
C SER A 128 11.32 -17.51 -9.44
N ILE A 129 10.30 -16.65 -9.64
CA ILE A 129 10.35 -15.21 -9.37
C ILE A 129 9.86 -14.90 -7.94
N CYS A 130 8.77 -15.56 -7.53
CA CYS A 130 8.16 -15.39 -6.21
C CYS A 130 7.94 -16.75 -5.54
N SER A 131 8.89 -17.18 -4.71
CA SER A 131 8.87 -18.50 -4.07
C SER A 131 7.64 -18.71 -3.17
N SER A 132 7.12 -17.67 -2.53
CA SER A 132 5.93 -17.72 -1.69
C SER A 132 4.61 -17.82 -2.47
N LEU A 133 4.63 -17.70 -3.79
CA LEU A 133 3.42 -17.73 -4.61
C LEU A 133 2.64 -19.05 -4.45
N GLU A 134 3.34 -20.17 -4.29
CA GLU A 134 2.71 -21.49 -4.06
C GLU A 134 1.93 -21.58 -2.74
N GLU A 135 2.33 -20.80 -1.73
CA GLU A 135 1.67 -20.74 -0.42
C GLU A 135 0.35 -19.94 -0.48
N MET A 136 0.17 -19.17 -1.54
CA MET A 136 -1.00 -18.31 -1.75
C MET A 136 -2.16 -19.03 -2.45
N LYS A 137 -2.07 -20.34 -2.68
CA LYS A 137 -3.18 -21.13 -3.29
C LYS A 137 -4.48 -20.93 -2.54
N GLY A 138 -5.55 -20.69 -3.28
CA GLY A 138 -6.89 -20.42 -2.75
C GLY A 138 -7.12 -18.97 -2.31
N GLN A 139 -6.08 -18.14 -2.29
CA GLN A 139 -6.19 -16.72 -1.96
C GLN A 139 -6.42 -15.86 -3.20
N ASP A 140 -6.98 -14.68 -2.99
CA ASP A 140 -7.05 -13.63 -4.00
C ASP A 140 -5.72 -12.87 -4.01
N ILE A 141 -5.15 -12.61 -5.21
CA ILE A 141 -3.86 -11.96 -5.38
C ILE A 141 -4.04 -10.70 -6.21
N ILE A 142 -3.57 -9.57 -5.70
CA ILE A 142 -3.54 -8.32 -6.46
C ILE A 142 -2.18 -8.23 -7.19
N VAL A 143 -2.23 -8.00 -8.51
CA VAL A 143 -1.07 -7.83 -9.39
C VAL A 143 -1.22 -6.54 -10.21
N THR A 144 -0.19 -6.17 -10.98
CA THR A 144 -0.29 -5.10 -11.99
C THR A 144 -0.46 -5.67 -13.40
N ASP A 145 -0.61 -4.76 -14.38
CA ASP A 145 -0.52 -5.10 -15.81
C ASP A 145 0.90 -5.53 -16.25
N GLY A 146 1.90 -5.38 -15.37
CA GLY A 146 3.31 -5.71 -15.60
C GLY A 146 4.18 -4.54 -16.05
N ASN A 147 3.60 -3.35 -16.27
CA ASN A 147 4.35 -2.16 -16.71
C ASN A 147 4.84 -1.30 -15.55
N THR A 148 4.31 -1.50 -14.35
CA THR A 148 4.64 -0.73 -13.13
C THR A 148 4.88 -1.65 -11.95
N LEU A 149 5.51 -1.10 -10.89
CA LEU A 149 5.39 -1.67 -9.55
C LEU A 149 3.94 -1.55 -9.08
N LEU A 150 3.49 -2.52 -8.26
CA LEU A 150 2.23 -2.39 -7.53
C LEU A 150 2.37 -1.39 -6.37
N GLY A 151 3.55 -1.31 -5.78
CA GLY A 151 3.81 -0.45 -4.61
C GLY A 151 3.21 -0.99 -3.31
N ALA A 152 2.90 -2.29 -3.25
CA ALA A 152 2.34 -2.90 -2.04
C ALA A 152 3.29 -2.82 -0.85
N ASP A 153 4.57 -2.84 -1.09
CA ASP A 153 5.64 -2.59 -0.14
C ASP A 153 6.04 -1.08 -0.19
N ASP A 154 5.56 -0.19 0.74
CA ASP A 154 4.75 -0.60 1.90
C ASP A 154 3.38 0.12 1.97
N LYS A 155 2.75 0.44 0.82
CA LYS A 155 1.42 1.05 0.79
C LYS A 155 0.32 0.12 1.35
N ALA A 156 0.54 -1.19 1.35
CA ALA A 156 -0.36 -2.13 2.02
C ALA A 156 -0.31 -1.94 3.54
N GLY A 157 0.89 -1.82 4.12
CA GLY A 157 1.06 -1.50 5.54
C GLY A 157 0.42 -0.15 5.91
N ILE A 158 0.62 0.89 5.08
CA ILE A 158 -0.04 2.18 5.27
C ILE A 158 -1.57 2.03 5.23
N SER A 159 -2.11 1.21 4.33
CA SER A 159 -3.56 0.96 4.25
C SER A 159 -4.10 0.34 5.54
N VAL A 160 -3.37 -0.62 6.11
CA VAL A 160 -3.72 -1.23 7.39
C VAL A 160 -3.68 -0.20 8.51
N LEU A 161 -2.63 0.62 8.59
CA LEU A 161 -2.48 1.65 9.62
C LEU A 161 -3.56 2.73 9.52
N THR A 162 -3.96 3.12 8.32
CA THR A 162 -4.99 4.14 8.09
C THR A 162 -6.42 3.63 8.23
N ARG A 163 -6.63 2.31 8.20
CA ARG A 163 -7.95 1.70 8.45
C ARG A 163 -8.30 1.61 9.94
N GLN A 164 -7.33 1.74 10.84
CA GLN A 164 -7.58 1.52 12.26
C GLN A 164 -8.63 2.49 12.80
N ASP A 165 -9.80 1.95 13.11
CA ASP A 165 -10.87 2.59 13.85
C ASP A 165 -10.46 2.70 15.33
N ARG A 166 -10.89 3.79 16.02
CA ARG A 166 -10.70 4.00 17.46
C ARG A 166 -11.09 2.80 18.33
N LYS A 167 -11.97 1.92 17.83
CA LYS A 167 -12.43 0.71 18.54
C LYS A 167 -11.47 -0.46 18.47
N SER A 168 -10.46 -0.39 17.60
CA SER A 168 -9.48 -1.48 17.40
C SER A 168 -8.21 -1.32 18.22
N VAL A 169 -8.08 -0.21 18.95
CA VAL A 169 -6.94 0.08 19.84
C VAL A 169 -7.45 -0.05 21.27
N VAL A 170 -7.58 -1.29 21.73
CA VAL A 170 -7.85 -1.64 23.12
C VAL A 170 -6.68 -2.46 23.63
#